data_502aa625a3b32172e9fa94cce57d0dc3
#
_entry.id   502aa625a3b32172e9fa94cce57d0dc3
#
_cell.length_a   1.000
_cell.length_b   1.000
_cell.length_c   1.000
_cell.angle_alpha   90.00
_cell.angle_beta   90.00
_cell.angle_gamma   90.00
#
_symmetry.space_group_name_H-M   'P 1'
#
loop_
_entity.id
_entity.type
_entity.pdbx_description
1 polymer ?
#
loop_
_entity_poly.entity_id
_entity_poly.type
_entity_poly.pdbx_seq_one_letter_code
_entity_poly.pdbx_strand_id
1 'polypeptide(L)'
;MLQYLAETYKLENDTARYLNSLKEGFEHAPDIPFFFPRLVEYYVSENQLDSAMVVANKGLAMKPDDPTYLLAKSSLLLNQGKNLECVAVSKKLIQRQDTIPDTYLNMGLAYFNIAIEMDKNTLLSRKKQQEIKEYYRKAQPYLETYRTLEPKETSKWALPLYTIYLNLNMGKEFDEVDAIVKGM
;
A
#
# COMPACT_ATOMS: atom_id res chain seq x y z
N MET A 1 26.84 -11.64 10.07
CA MET A 1 26.71 -12.00 11.49
C MET A 1 25.35 -11.57 12.08
N LEU A 2 24.97 -10.29 12.04
CA LEU A 2 23.67 -9.80 12.59
C LEU A 2 22.43 -10.49 12.03
N GLN A 3 22.41 -10.88 10.74
CA GLN A 3 21.27 -11.63 10.16
C GLN A 3 21.06 -12.96 10.86
N TYR A 4 22.14 -13.74 11.07
CA TYR A 4 22.05 -15.05 11.73
C TYR A 4 21.62 -14.90 13.21
N LEU A 5 22.09 -13.86 13.90
CA LEU A 5 21.65 -13.55 15.27
C LEU A 5 20.16 -13.21 15.29
N ALA A 6 19.68 -12.39 14.36
CA ALA A 6 18.26 -12.06 14.27
C ALA A 6 17.41 -13.33 14.03
N GLU A 7 17.80 -14.18 13.07
CA GLU A 7 17.08 -15.45 12.83
C GLU A 7 17.11 -16.38 14.07
N THR A 8 18.24 -16.45 14.77
CA THR A 8 18.34 -17.26 16.01
C THR A 8 17.37 -16.74 17.07
N TYR A 9 17.35 -15.44 17.34
CA TYR A 9 16.43 -14.87 18.33
C TYR A 9 14.96 -14.99 17.93
N LYS A 10 14.66 -14.97 16.63
CA LYS A 10 13.31 -15.26 16.12
C LYS A 10 12.90 -16.70 16.43
N LEU A 11 13.79 -17.68 16.23
CA LEU A 11 13.53 -19.08 16.53
C LEU A 11 13.39 -19.34 18.03
N GLU A 12 14.13 -18.60 18.86
CA GLU A 12 14.04 -18.65 20.32
C GLU A 12 12.81 -17.92 20.88
N ASN A 13 12.00 -17.27 20.02
CA ASN A 13 10.90 -16.38 20.40
C ASN A 13 11.34 -15.20 21.30
N ASP A 14 12.61 -14.82 21.21
CA ASP A 14 13.13 -13.64 21.92
C ASP A 14 12.92 -12.38 21.08
N THR A 15 11.69 -11.87 21.14
CA THR A 15 11.26 -10.71 20.36
C THR A 15 12.11 -9.47 20.65
N ALA A 16 12.57 -9.29 21.91
CA ALA A 16 13.36 -8.11 22.30
C ALA A 16 14.72 -8.12 21.61
N ARG A 17 15.45 -9.26 21.69
CA ARG A 17 16.76 -9.39 21.03
C ARG A 17 16.64 -9.44 19.50
N TYR A 18 15.58 -10.07 18.98
CA TYR A 18 15.26 -10.04 17.54
C TYR A 18 15.12 -8.61 17.03
N LEU A 19 14.23 -7.82 17.65
CA LEU A 19 13.99 -6.43 17.27
C LEU A 19 15.24 -5.57 17.35
N ASN A 20 16.04 -5.74 18.42
CA ASN A 20 17.29 -5.01 18.57
C ASN A 20 18.29 -5.33 17.46
N SER A 21 18.43 -6.62 17.13
CA SER A 21 19.30 -7.06 16.03
C SER A 21 18.85 -6.51 14.65
N LEU A 22 17.54 -6.38 14.42
CA LEU A 22 17.02 -5.74 13.22
C LEU A 22 17.37 -4.25 13.18
N LYS A 23 17.21 -3.53 14.30
CA LYS A 23 17.55 -2.10 14.40
C LYS A 23 19.03 -1.84 14.16
N GLU A 24 19.89 -2.58 14.84
CA GLU A 24 21.34 -2.50 14.66
C GLU A 24 21.74 -2.83 13.22
N GLY A 25 21.16 -3.89 12.67
CA GLY A 25 21.43 -4.30 11.29
C GLY A 25 21.04 -3.23 10.28
N PHE A 26 19.87 -2.61 10.44
CA PHE A 26 19.44 -1.51 9.57
C PHE A 26 20.29 -0.25 9.75
N GLU A 27 20.80 0.01 10.94
CA GLU A 27 21.66 1.17 11.21
C GLU A 27 23.05 1.04 10.61
N HIS A 28 23.67 -0.13 10.78
CA HIS A 28 25.07 -0.37 10.39
C HIS A 28 25.22 -0.96 8.97
N ALA A 29 24.17 -1.55 8.41
CA ALA A 29 24.18 -2.20 7.11
C ALA A 29 22.85 -2.00 6.36
N PRO A 30 22.47 -0.73 6.08
CA PRO A 30 21.17 -0.41 5.45
C PRO A 30 21.03 -0.98 4.03
N ASP A 31 22.13 -1.29 3.36
CA ASP A 31 22.15 -1.90 2.02
C ASP A 31 21.78 -3.38 2.02
N ILE A 32 21.78 -4.02 3.18
CA ILE A 32 21.38 -5.42 3.27
C ILE A 32 19.84 -5.51 3.27
N PRO A 33 19.22 -6.13 2.25
CA PRO A 33 17.76 -6.13 2.07
C PRO A 33 17.03 -7.06 3.06
N PHE A 34 17.67 -7.40 4.17
CA PHE A 34 17.13 -8.26 5.22
C PHE A 34 16.45 -7.48 6.33
N PHE A 35 17.10 -6.41 6.80
CA PHE A 35 16.71 -5.75 8.05
C PHE A 35 15.49 -4.84 7.92
N PHE A 36 15.50 -3.98 6.91
CA PHE A 36 14.46 -2.98 6.73
C PHE A 36 13.05 -3.58 6.57
N PRO A 37 12.81 -4.55 5.64
CA PRO A 37 11.48 -5.10 5.45
C PRO A 37 10.95 -5.77 6.73
N ARG A 38 11.80 -6.55 7.43
CA ARG A 38 11.42 -7.23 8.66
C ARG A 38 11.10 -6.28 9.80
N LEU A 39 11.86 -5.17 9.88
CA LEU A 39 11.62 -4.14 10.88
C LEU A 39 10.29 -3.41 10.65
N VAL A 40 9.98 -3.09 9.39
CA VAL A 40 8.69 -2.50 9.01
C VAL A 40 7.56 -3.49 9.26
N GLU A 41 7.70 -4.74 8.83
CA GLU A 41 6.73 -5.82 9.02
C GLU A 41 6.42 -6.02 10.53
N TYR A 42 7.45 -6.07 11.36
CA TYR A 42 7.29 -6.17 12.81
C TYR A 42 6.44 -5.03 13.36
N TYR A 43 6.77 -3.78 13.05
CA TYR A 43 6.00 -2.64 13.55
C TYR A 43 4.56 -2.60 13.02
N VAL A 44 4.34 -3.04 11.78
CA VAL A 44 2.98 -3.12 11.19
C VAL A 44 2.17 -4.22 11.89
N SER A 45 2.75 -5.39 12.17
CA SER A 45 2.06 -6.49 12.87
C SER A 45 1.69 -6.12 14.31
N GLU A 46 2.51 -5.29 14.98
CA GLU A 46 2.23 -4.74 16.30
C GLU A 46 1.32 -3.49 16.28
N ASN A 47 0.74 -3.14 15.12
CA ASN A 47 -0.05 -1.92 14.92
C ASN A 47 0.68 -0.62 15.31
N GLN A 48 2.02 -0.61 15.21
CA GLN A 48 2.88 0.53 15.53
C GLN A 48 3.26 1.29 14.25
N LEU A 49 2.24 1.78 13.51
CA LEU A 49 2.44 2.42 12.21
C LEU A 49 3.37 3.64 12.26
N ASP A 50 3.37 4.39 13.35
CA ASP A 50 4.25 5.55 13.51
C ASP A 50 5.73 5.12 13.64
N SER A 51 6.00 4.03 14.37
CA SER A 51 7.35 3.45 14.45
C SER A 51 7.83 2.94 13.10
N ALA A 52 6.97 2.26 12.34
CA ALA A 52 7.26 1.85 10.97
C ALA A 52 7.56 3.05 10.06
N MET A 53 6.79 4.14 10.19
CA MET A 53 7.00 5.38 9.43
C MET A 53 8.34 6.05 9.77
N VAL A 54 8.76 6.05 11.03
CA VAL A 54 10.09 6.54 11.44
C VAL A 54 11.19 5.76 10.74
N VAL A 55 11.09 4.42 10.69
CA VAL A 55 12.06 3.56 9.98
C VAL A 55 12.08 3.85 8.48
N ALA A 56 10.93 3.97 7.84
CA ALA A 56 10.83 4.30 6.41
C ALA A 56 11.44 5.68 6.10
N ASN A 57 11.17 6.69 6.94
CA ASN A 57 11.76 8.02 6.80
C ASN A 57 13.28 8.02 7.04
N LYS A 58 13.80 7.22 7.97
CA LYS A 58 15.25 7.03 8.17
C LYS A 58 15.90 6.45 6.91
N GLY A 59 15.28 5.45 6.29
CA GLY A 59 15.72 4.90 5.00
C GLY A 59 15.75 5.95 3.90
N LEU A 60 14.70 6.77 3.78
CA LEU A 60 14.63 7.85 2.79
C LEU A 60 15.61 8.99 3.07
N ALA A 61 15.99 9.23 4.32
CA ALA A 61 17.03 10.21 4.65
C ALA A 61 18.41 9.73 4.16
N MET A 62 18.66 8.41 4.17
CA MET A 62 19.89 7.81 3.64
C MET A 62 19.87 7.72 2.11
N LYS A 63 18.72 7.31 1.54
CA LYS A 63 18.52 7.11 0.09
C LYS A 63 17.14 7.68 -0.33
N PRO A 64 17.06 8.97 -0.67
CA PRO A 64 15.78 9.67 -0.90
C PRO A 64 14.88 9.08 -1.99
N ASP A 65 15.47 8.40 -2.97
CA ASP A 65 14.76 7.86 -4.13
C ASP A 65 14.77 6.32 -4.18
N ASP A 66 15.15 5.65 -3.08
CA ASP A 66 15.14 4.18 -3.04
C ASP A 66 13.69 3.67 -3.13
N PRO A 67 13.38 2.80 -4.13
CA PRO A 67 12.02 2.33 -4.35
C PRO A 67 11.48 1.50 -3.18
N THR A 68 12.33 0.79 -2.45
CA THR A 68 11.92 -0.02 -1.29
C THR A 68 11.38 0.87 -0.16
N TYR A 69 12.09 1.96 0.14
CA TYR A 69 11.68 2.89 1.19
C TYR A 69 10.47 3.74 0.76
N LEU A 70 10.40 4.15 -0.52
CA LEU A 70 9.25 4.85 -1.06
C LEU A 70 8.00 3.96 -1.05
N LEU A 71 8.12 2.69 -1.45
CA LEU A 71 7.01 1.74 -1.42
C LEU A 71 6.50 1.52 0.01
N ALA A 72 7.40 1.25 0.95
CA ALA A 72 7.04 1.09 2.35
C ALA A 72 6.32 2.34 2.90
N LYS A 73 6.83 3.54 2.58
CA LYS A 73 6.18 4.79 2.99
C LYS A 73 4.78 4.93 2.38
N SER A 74 4.59 4.62 1.09
CA SER A 74 3.28 4.72 0.45
C SER A 74 2.27 3.75 1.08
N SER A 75 2.68 2.51 1.38
CA SER A 75 1.84 1.51 2.05
C SER A 75 1.47 1.93 3.48
N LEU A 76 2.42 2.48 4.23
CA LEU A 76 2.16 2.99 5.58
C LEU A 76 1.21 4.19 5.58
N LEU A 77 1.35 5.10 4.63
CA LEU A 77 0.44 6.24 4.46
C LEU A 77 -0.99 5.78 4.11
N LEU A 78 -1.11 4.76 3.26
CA LEU A 78 -2.40 4.15 2.94
C LEU A 78 -3.05 3.54 4.19
N ASN A 79 -2.29 2.77 4.98
CA ASN A 79 -2.75 2.17 6.23
C ASN A 79 -3.15 3.20 7.29
N GLN A 80 -2.51 4.38 7.29
CA GLN A 80 -2.86 5.51 8.17
C GLN A 80 -4.06 6.34 7.64
N GLY A 81 -4.64 6.00 6.49
CA GLY A 81 -5.69 6.79 5.84
C GLY A 81 -5.20 8.11 5.24
N LYS A 82 -3.89 8.34 5.16
CA LYS A 82 -3.28 9.54 4.56
C LYS A 82 -3.23 9.43 3.03
N ASN A 83 -4.42 9.30 2.44
CA ASN A 83 -4.58 8.91 1.04
C ASN A 83 -3.91 9.87 0.04
N LEU A 84 -4.02 11.20 0.23
CA LEU A 84 -3.38 12.17 -0.67
C LEU A 84 -1.84 12.12 -0.60
N GLU A 85 -1.28 11.91 0.59
CA GLU A 85 0.17 11.74 0.75
C GLU A 85 0.63 10.41 0.12
N CYS A 86 -0.14 9.34 0.27
CA CYS A 86 0.09 8.06 -0.42
C CYS A 86 0.16 8.25 -1.94
N VAL A 87 -0.80 8.95 -2.54
CA VAL A 87 -0.80 9.29 -3.98
C VAL A 87 0.47 10.04 -4.37
N ALA A 88 0.89 11.03 -3.58
CA ALA A 88 2.08 11.82 -3.89
C ALA A 88 3.37 10.98 -3.89
N VAL A 89 3.50 10.03 -2.94
CA VAL A 89 4.66 9.13 -2.87
C VAL A 89 4.61 8.07 -3.99
N SER A 90 3.45 7.44 -4.22
CA SER A 90 3.28 6.44 -5.27
C SER A 90 3.53 7.02 -6.67
N LYS A 91 3.15 8.28 -6.89
CA LYS A 91 3.43 8.98 -8.16
C LYS A 91 4.93 9.06 -8.47
N LYS A 92 5.78 9.28 -7.46
CA LYS A 92 7.24 9.28 -7.64
C LYS A 92 7.75 7.92 -8.15
N LEU A 93 7.23 6.82 -7.58
CA LEU A 93 7.58 5.47 -8.01
C LEU A 93 7.16 5.20 -9.47
N ILE A 94 5.94 5.56 -9.85
CA ILE A 94 5.43 5.37 -11.22
C ILE A 94 6.26 6.19 -12.23
N GLN A 95 6.65 7.41 -11.88
CA GLN A 95 7.47 8.27 -12.76
C GLN A 95 8.87 7.69 -13.03
N ARG A 96 9.37 6.84 -12.17
CA ARG A 96 10.64 6.11 -12.37
C ARG A 96 10.53 4.93 -13.34
N GLN A 97 9.32 4.61 -13.81
CA GLN A 97 9.02 3.45 -14.65
C GLN A 97 9.31 2.10 -13.96
N ASP A 98 9.40 2.09 -12.64
CA ASP A 98 9.52 0.86 -11.86
C ASP A 98 8.16 0.14 -11.86
N THR A 99 8.08 -1.02 -12.52
CA THR A 99 6.84 -1.81 -12.56
C THR A 99 6.71 -2.63 -11.26
N ILE A 100 6.46 -1.93 -10.16
CA ILE A 100 6.20 -2.55 -8.85
C ILE A 100 4.68 -2.62 -8.65
N PRO A 101 4.08 -3.83 -8.64
CA PRO A 101 2.62 -3.98 -8.59
C PRO A 101 1.98 -3.23 -7.42
N ASP A 102 2.53 -3.35 -6.21
CA ASP A 102 1.98 -2.70 -5.02
C ASP A 102 1.94 -1.17 -5.11
N THR A 103 2.75 -0.54 -5.97
CA THR A 103 2.67 0.90 -6.22
C THR A 103 1.35 1.28 -6.88
N TYR A 104 0.90 0.48 -7.85
CA TYR A 104 -0.39 0.67 -8.52
C TYR A 104 -1.55 0.37 -7.58
N LEU A 105 -1.42 -0.68 -6.77
CA LEU A 105 -2.40 -0.99 -5.74
C LEU A 105 -2.58 0.17 -4.75
N ASN A 106 -1.48 0.65 -4.17
CA ASN A 106 -1.51 1.74 -3.19
C ASN A 106 -2.12 3.01 -3.77
N MET A 107 -1.77 3.37 -5.01
CA MET A 107 -2.30 4.55 -5.67
C MET A 107 -3.78 4.42 -6.01
N GLY A 108 -4.19 3.25 -6.51
CA GLY A 108 -5.58 2.94 -6.80
C GLY A 108 -6.46 2.93 -5.55
N LEU A 109 -6.01 2.24 -4.50
CA LEU A 109 -6.72 2.20 -3.21
C LEU A 109 -6.78 3.56 -2.53
N ALA A 110 -5.72 4.39 -2.64
CA ALA A 110 -5.75 5.73 -2.06
C ALA A 110 -6.83 6.61 -2.72
N TYR A 111 -6.94 6.62 -4.05
CA TYR A 111 -8.03 7.33 -4.73
C TYR A 111 -9.40 6.73 -4.44
N PHE A 112 -9.50 5.40 -4.39
CA PHE A 112 -10.72 4.70 -4.02
C PHE A 112 -11.20 5.07 -2.62
N ASN A 113 -10.30 5.06 -1.63
CA ASN A 113 -10.62 5.41 -0.24
C ASN A 113 -11.10 6.86 -0.12
N ILE A 114 -10.51 7.81 -0.88
CA ILE A 114 -11.01 9.19 -0.91
C ILE A 114 -12.45 9.23 -1.39
N ALA A 115 -12.78 8.50 -2.46
CA ALA A 115 -14.14 8.43 -2.98
C ALA A 115 -15.11 7.86 -1.93
N ILE A 116 -14.76 6.74 -1.30
CA ILE A 116 -15.56 6.09 -0.24
C ILE A 116 -15.78 7.02 0.95
N GLU A 117 -14.75 7.73 1.40
CA GLU A 117 -14.88 8.67 2.53
C GLU A 117 -15.82 9.84 2.21
N MET A 118 -15.77 10.33 0.97
CA MET A 118 -16.67 11.38 0.51
C MET A 118 -18.13 10.91 0.40
N ASP A 119 -18.34 9.64 0.06
CA ASP A 119 -19.67 9.04 -0.16
C ASP A 119 -20.40 8.68 1.14
N LYS A 120 -19.74 8.69 2.29
CA LYS A 120 -20.36 8.41 3.60
C LYS A 120 -21.45 9.40 3.99
N ASN A 121 -21.56 10.56 3.34
CA ASN A 121 -22.58 11.56 3.62
C ASN A 121 -23.86 11.28 2.85
N THR A 122 -24.99 11.17 3.55
CA THR A 122 -26.31 10.79 3.00
C THR A 122 -26.98 11.87 2.13
N LEU A 123 -26.57 13.15 2.27
CA LEU A 123 -27.14 14.26 1.49
C LEU A 123 -26.05 14.91 0.64
N LEU A 124 -25.83 14.32 -0.54
CA LEU A 124 -24.81 14.80 -1.47
C LEU A 124 -25.41 15.69 -2.56
N SER A 125 -24.85 16.90 -2.72
CA SER A 125 -25.17 17.74 -3.88
C SER A 125 -24.69 17.07 -5.18
N ARG A 126 -25.30 17.40 -6.32
CA ARG A 126 -24.87 16.92 -7.64
C ARG A 126 -23.38 17.14 -7.91
N LYS A 127 -22.85 18.29 -7.47
CA LYS A 127 -21.42 18.62 -7.60
C LYS A 127 -20.56 17.62 -6.82
N LYS A 128 -20.96 17.27 -5.59
CA LYS A 128 -20.22 16.32 -4.75
C LYS A 128 -20.24 14.90 -5.32
N GLN A 129 -21.40 14.47 -5.83
CA GLN A 129 -21.53 13.18 -6.53
C GLN A 129 -20.60 13.09 -7.75
N GLN A 130 -20.49 14.19 -8.53
CA GLN A 130 -19.57 14.23 -9.65
C GLN A 130 -18.10 14.15 -9.20
N GLU A 131 -17.73 14.83 -8.12
CA GLU A 131 -16.38 14.80 -7.54
C GLU A 131 -16.01 13.37 -7.08
N ILE A 132 -16.94 12.64 -6.45
CA ILE A 132 -16.75 11.24 -6.07
C ILE A 132 -16.48 10.36 -7.31
N LYS A 133 -17.28 10.54 -8.37
CA LYS A 133 -17.07 9.80 -9.63
C LYS A 133 -15.70 10.11 -10.26
N GLU A 134 -15.20 11.33 -10.15
CA GLU A 134 -13.85 11.67 -10.61
C GLU A 134 -12.76 10.91 -9.83
N TYR A 135 -12.90 10.72 -8.52
CA TYR A 135 -11.97 9.90 -7.74
C TYR A 135 -12.04 8.43 -8.12
N TYR A 136 -13.22 7.87 -8.39
CA TYR A 136 -13.35 6.51 -8.93
C TYR A 136 -12.67 6.38 -10.30
N ARG A 137 -12.85 7.37 -11.21
CA ARG A 137 -12.14 7.38 -12.51
C ARG A 137 -10.63 7.46 -12.37
N LYS A 138 -10.12 8.16 -11.35
CA LYS A 138 -8.67 8.18 -11.04
C LYS A 138 -8.17 6.87 -10.48
N ALA A 139 -8.96 6.19 -9.67
CA ALA A 139 -8.59 4.91 -9.06
C ALA A 139 -8.54 3.76 -10.08
N GLN A 140 -9.52 3.73 -11.01
CA GLN A 140 -9.74 2.67 -11.97
C GLN A 140 -8.47 2.19 -12.70
N PRO A 141 -7.73 3.04 -13.44
CA PRO A 141 -6.61 2.58 -14.27
C PRO A 141 -5.48 1.96 -13.44
N TYR A 142 -5.28 2.41 -12.21
CA TYR A 142 -4.25 1.85 -11.34
C TYR A 142 -4.64 0.47 -10.82
N LEU A 143 -5.89 0.26 -10.42
CA LEU A 143 -6.38 -1.04 -9.97
C LEU A 143 -6.48 -2.05 -11.14
N GLU A 144 -6.83 -1.61 -12.34
CA GLU A 144 -6.79 -2.45 -13.55
C GLU A 144 -5.37 -2.86 -13.91
N THR A 145 -4.41 -1.94 -13.78
CA THR A 145 -2.98 -2.25 -13.95
C THR A 145 -2.53 -3.28 -12.91
N TYR A 146 -2.90 -3.10 -11.63
CA TYR A 146 -2.60 -4.08 -10.59
C TYR A 146 -3.23 -5.45 -10.89
N ARG A 147 -4.52 -5.49 -11.26
CA ARG A 147 -5.22 -6.72 -11.69
C ARG A 147 -4.47 -7.44 -12.82
N THR A 148 -3.90 -6.69 -13.76
CA THR A 148 -3.15 -7.25 -14.90
C THR A 148 -1.81 -7.84 -14.44
N LEU A 149 -1.12 -7.18 -13.50
CA LEU A 149 0.18 -7.61 -12.97
C LEU A 149 0.02 -8.78 -11.99
N GLU A 150 -1.01 -8.75 -11.14
CA GLU A 150 -1.27 -9.72 -10.07
C GLU A 150 -2.71 -10.26 -10.15
N PRO A 151 -3.07 -11.01 -11.22
CA PRO A 151 -4.45 -11.44 -11.45
C PRO A 151 -4.98 -12.41 -10.39
N LYS A 152 -4.09 -13.13 -9.69
CA LYS A 152 -4.46 -14.11 -8.65
C LYS A 152 -4.78 -13.47 -7.31
N GLU A 153 -4.31 -12.25 -7.07
CA GLU A 153 -4.52 -11.51 -5.82
C GLU A 153 -5.92 -10.85 -5.77
N THR A 154 -6.96 -11.64 -6.08
CA THR A 154 -8.35 -11.17 -6.22
C THR A 154 -8.86 -10.45 -4.98
N SER A 155 -8.45 -10.87 -3.79
CA SER A 155 -8.82 -10.25 -2.52
C SER A 155 -8.42 -8.76 -2.41
N LYS A 156 -7.41 -8.33 -3.16
CA LYS A 156 -6.91 -6.96 -3.11
C LYS A 156 -7.60 -6.03 -4.11
N TRP A 157 -8.01 -6.52 -5.27
CA TRP A 157 -8.50 -5.68 -6.35
C TRP A 157 -9.98 -5.89 -6.71
N ALA A 158 -10.56 -7.09 -6.46
CA ALA A 158 -11.88 -7.39 -6.99
C ALA A 158 -12.97 -6.50 -6.38
N LEU A 159 -13.06 -6.38 -5.06
CA LEU A 159 -14.07 -5.57 -4.41
C LEU A 159 -13.93 -4.06 -4.70
N PRO A 160 -12.74 -3.46 -4.70
CA PRO A 160 -12.56 -2.09 -5.17
C PRO A 160 -13.01 -1.86 -6.62
N LEU A 161 -12.63 -2.74 -7.57
CA LEU A 161 -13.04 -2.60 -8.97
C LEU A 161 -14.53 -2.81 -9.15
N TYR A 162 -15.13 -3.78 -8.45
CA TYR A 162 -16.58 -3.97 -8.41
C TYR A 162 -17.31 -2.67 -8.04
N THR A 163 -16.89 -2.03 -6.96
CA THR A 163 -17.47 -0.78 -6.48
C THR A 163 -17.28 0.36 -7.48
N ILE A 164 -16.10 0.47 -8.08
CA ILE A 164 -15.79 1.48 -9.10
C ILE A 164 -16.69 1.31 -10.32
N TYR A 165 -16.78 0.10 -10.87
CA TYR A 165 -17.56 -0.17 -12.09
C TYR A 165 -19.05 0.05 -11.87
N LEU A 166 -19.57 -0.32 -10.69
CA LEU A 166 -20.95 -0.03 -10.29
C LEU A 166 -21.22 1.48 -10.29
N ASN A 167 -20.36 2.27 -9.64
CA ASN A 167 -20.55 3.73 -9.51
C ASN A 167 -20.34 4.48 -10.83
N LEU A 168 -19.55 3.94 -11.74
CA LEU A 168 -19.30 4.51 -13.08
C LEU A 168 -20.26 4.01 -14.14
N ASN A 169 -21.19 3.09 -13.83
CA ASN A 169 -22.13 2.42 -14.75
C ASN A 169 -21.41 1.67 -15.90
N MET A 170 -20.35 0.94 -15.57
CA MET A 170 -19.56 0.15 -16.51
C MET A 170 -20.06 -1.31 -16.51
N GLY A 171 -21.19 -1.55 -17.19
CA GLY A 171 -21.95 -2.81 -17.09
C GLY A 171 -21.14 -4.06 -17.44
N LYS A 172 -20.38 -4.04 -18.53
CA LYS A 172 -19.60 -5.20 -18.98
C LYS A 172 -18.48 -5.56 -17.99
N GLU A 173 -17.69 -4.58 -17.60
CA GLU A 173 -16.58 -4.74 -16.64
C GLU A 173 -17.11 -5.11 -15.25
N PHE A 174 -18.27 -4.56 -14.89
CA PHE A 174 -18.99 -4.92 -13.67
C PHE A 174 -19.37 -6.40 -13.67
N ASP A 175 -20.00 -6.92 -14.73
CA ASP A 175 -20.45 -8.31 -14.82
C ASP A 175 -19.27 -9.30 -14.68
N GLU A 176 -18.11 -8.97 -15.28
CA GLU A 176 -16.90 -9.78 -15.16
C GLU A 176 -16.40 -9.88 -13.71
N VAL A 177 -16.37 -8.75 -13.01
CA VAL A 177 -15.85 -8.72 -11.61
C VAL A 177 -16.89 -9.21 -10.61
N ASP A 178 -18.19 -8.99 -10.86
CA ASP A 178 -19.28 -9.50 -10.03
C ASP A 178 -19.24 -11.03 -9.93
N ALA A 179 -18.95 -11.72 -11.03
CA ALA A 179 -18.78 -13.18 -11.05
C ALA A 179 -17.62 -13.64 -10.14
N ILE A 180 -16.52 -12.87 -10.10
CA ILE A 180 -15.36 -13.15 -9.24
C ILE A 180 -15.73 -12.91 -7.77
N VAL A 181 -16.35 -11.77 -7.47
CA VAL A 181 -16.73 -11.40 -6.09
C VAL A 181 -17.74 -12.38 -5.49
N LYS A 182 -18.69 -12.88 -6.29
CA LYS A 182 -19.65 -13.91 -5.86
C LYS A 182 -19.01 -15.27 -5.61
N GLY A 183 -17.85 -15.54 -6.19
CA GLY A 183 -17.10 -16.79 -6.01
C GLY A 183 -16.07 -16.76 -4.88
N MET A 184 -15.86 -15.62 -4.22
CA MET A 184 -14.93 -15.43 -3.09
C MET A 184 -15.60 -15.77 -1.76
#